data_7efc16d69da73199584210a089dc14ac
#
_entry.id   7efc16d69da73199584210a089dc14ac
#
_cell.length_a   1.000
_cell.length_b   1.000
_cell.length_c   1.000
_cell.angle_alpha   90.00
_cell.angle_beta   90.00
_cell.angle_gamma   90.00
#
_symmetry.space_group_name_H-M   'P 1'
#
loop_
_entity.id
_entity.type
_entity.pdbx_description
1 polymer ?
#
loop_
_entity_poly.entity_id
_entity_poly.type
_entity_poly.pdbx_seq_one_letter_code
_entity_poly.pdbx_strand_id
1 'polypeptide(L)'
;MIKKICYLLSFFLVFALNSFSQQFKVAFSPASLNRPFTGKVFLYLSKNNPEPLTASIGIEPLNCFAVEVKGIKPGESVVIDDLATAYPVLPSEMERGTYYIQAVWDLNLGGRAIEASPGNIFSHPQKIVIGKDLKQSFTLLADQVVPEQVFQETELIKEFKAPSKLLSDFYQKKFTIDAAVQLPAEYYKNPSAKFPVLFVVTGFGGDHHYMAVTGKLPSVIGTTPVIRVFLDGNCALGHSAYANSDNNGPWGDALTREFIPLLEKQYRCNGARLLTGHSSGGWSVLWLQTHYPKLFVATASSSPDYVDFRKFLNVNLYKDSNLFYDAKGRLNPGGTVAGRFPFSYLKEMYQVENVISRGEQQRSFEAVFSKKGNDGLPESICDPQTGLINQHTVENWKKYDISLYLRDNWKDLSKDLNGKIRISIGDEDNFMLNYPVRLMNEEMKAVQADMLFKYYPGDHFTVKTTAYLADLSGFLEERYKQWLLQKKK
;
A
#
# COMPACT_ATOMS: atom_id res chain seq x y z
N MET A 1 -68.70 41.82 -14.36
CA MET A 1 -67.39 41.23 -14.82
C MET A 1 -66.77 40.49 -13.67
N ILE A 2 -67.01 39.18 -13.60
CA ILE A 2 -66.57 38.32 -12.52
C ILE A 2 -65.39 37.54 -13.07
N LYS A 3 -64.16 37.82 -12.57
CA LYS A 3 -62.93 37.00 -12.88
C LYS A 3 -62.94 35.77 -12.01
N LYS A 4 -63.09 34.59 -12.64
CA LYS A 4 -62.86 33.29 -12.01
C LYS A 4 -61.36 33.05 -11.93
N ILE A 5 -60.86 32.90 -10.72
CA ILE A 5 -59.43 32.43 -10.47
C ILE A 5 -59.55 30.92 -10.28
N CYS A 6 -58.96 30.16 -11.22
CA CYS A 6 -58.77 28.72 -11.08
C CYS A 6 -57.48 28.49 -10.32
N TYR A 7 -57.55 27.93 -9.11
CA TYR A 7 -56.41 27.37 -8.40
C TYR A 7 -56.14 25.94 -8.93
N LEU A 8 -55.00 25.75 -9.61
CA LEU A 8 -54.47 24.43 -9.91
C LEU A 8 -53.76 23.92 -8.64
N LEU A 9 -54.37 22.98 -7.94
CA LEU A 9 -53.69 22.19 -6.92
C LEU A 9 -52.86 21.11 -7.64
N SER A 10 -51.56 21.32 -7.72
CA SER A 10 -50.60 20.28 -8.13
C SER A 10 -50.38 19.32 -6.97
N PHE A 11 -51.04 18.17 -7.02
CA PHE A 11 -50.82 17.06 -6.11
C PHE A 11 -49.47 16.39 -6.52
N PHE A 12 -48.39 16.69 -5.82
CA PHE A 12 -47.18 15.91 -5.91
C PHE A 12 -47.43 14.57 -5.22
N LEU A 13 -47.76 13.55 -6.01
CA LEU A 13 -47.70 12.16 -5.57
C LEU A 13 -46.20 11.80 -5.39
N VAL A 14 -45.70 11.85 -4.17
CA VAL A 14 -44.46 11.21 -3.81
C VAL A 14 -44.71 9.70 -3.86
N PHE A 15 -44.44 9.10 -5.00
CA PHE A 15 -44.27 7.65 -5.05
C PHE A 15 -43.05 7.33 -4.20
N ALA A 16 -43.26 6.84 -2.99
CA ALA A 16 -42.27 6.06 -2.28
C ALA A 16 -42.01 4.82 -3.15
N LEU A 17 -41.01 4.88 -4.00
CA LEU A 17 -40.47 3.71 -4.67
C LEU A 17 -39.93 2.83 -3.53
N ASN A 18 -40.74 1.85 -3.13
CA ASN A 18 -40.22 0.74 -2.32
C ASN A 18 -39.17 0.07 -3.19
N SER A 19 -37.91 0.39 -2.98
CA SER A 19 -36.80 -0.30 -3.58
C SER A 19 -36.87 -1.77 -3.17
N PHE A 20 -37.12 -2.64 -4.14
CA PHE A 20 -37.11 -4.09 -3.95
C PHE A 20 -35.65 -4.54 -4.05
N SER A 21 -34.92 -4.33 -2.98
CA SER A 21 -33.52 -4.70 -2.88
C SER A 21 -33.33 -5.77 -1.82
N GLN A 22 -32.38 -6.65 -2.03
CA GLN A 22 -31.87 -7.50 -0.97
C GLN A 22 -31.31 -6.62 0.14
N GLN A 23 -31.59 -6.99 1.38
CA GLN A 23 -31.15 -6.25 2.55
C GLN A 23 -30.24 -7.09 3.41
N PHE A 24 -29.10 -6.52 3.79
CA PHE A 24 -28.20 -7.13 4.76
C PHE A 24 -28.26 -6.29 6.04
N LYS A 25 -28.71 -6.89 7.12
CA LYS A 25 -28.80 -6.29 8.45
C LYS A 25 -27.55 -6.69 9.22
N VAL A 26 -26.69 -5.73 9.51
CA VAL A 26 -25.42 -5.96 10.18
C VAL A 26 -25.43 -5.27 11.53
N ALA A 27 -25.24 -6.02 12.61
CA ALA A 27 -25.09 -5.50 13.97
C ALA A 27 -23.71 -5.91 14.53
N PHE A 28 -23.28 -5.25 15.60
CA PHE A 28 -22.10 -5.69 16.37
C PHE A 28 -22.47 -5.99 17.83
N SER A 29 -21.72 -6.91 18.43
CA SER A 29 -21.95 -7.37 19.81
C SER A 29 -21.46 -6.34 20.83
N PRO A 30 -22.19 -6.11 21.95
CA PRO A 30 -21.67 -5.35 23.08
C PRO A 30 -20.36 -5.91 23.67
N ALA A 31 -20.12 -7.21 23.50
CA ALA A 31 -18.87 -7.85 23.94
C ALA A 31 -17.68 -7.43 23.08
N SER A 32 -17.90 -7.13 21.79
CA SER A 32 -16.84 -6.70 20.86
C SER A 32 -16.54 -5.20 20.99
N LEU A 33 -17.58 -4.36 21.20
CA LEU A 33 -17.44 -2.93 21.42
C LEU A 33 -18.54 -2.42 22.34
N ASN A 34 -18.20 -1.93 23.53
CA ASN A 34 -19.16 -1.44 24.52
C ASN A 34 -19.34 0.11 24.48
N ARG A 35 -19.44 0.66 23.28
CA ARG A 35 -19.72 2.08 23.02
C ARG A 35 -20.33 2.25 21.65
N PRO A 36 -21.02 3.40 21.38
CA PRO A 36 -21.51 3.69 20.04
C PRO A 36 -20.38 3.72 18.99
N PHE A 37 -20.65 3.17 17.82
CA PHE A 37 -19.75 3.15 16.67
C PHE A 37 -20.05 4.30 15.71
N THR A 38 -19.00 4.93 15.20
CA THR A 38 -19.05 5.88 14.09
C THR A 38 -17.93 5.52 13.12
N GLY A 39 -18.22 5.34 11.84
CA GLY A 39 -17.27 4.93 10.82
C GLY A 39 -17.93 4.21 9.66
N LYS A 40 -17.17 3.42 8.93
CA LYS A 40 -17.67 2.60 7.81
C LYS A 40 -17.94 1.16 8.23
N VAL A 41 -19.02 0.60 7.68
CA VAL A 41 -19.36 -0.81 7.78
C VAL A 41 -19.27 -1.40 6.39
N PHE A 42 -18.52 -2.47 6.25
CA PHE A 42 -18.32 -3.17 4.98
C PHE A 42 -18.98 -4.54 5.02
N LEU A 43 -19.47 -4.96 3.87
CA LEU A 43 -19.96 -6.31 3.63
C LEU A 43 -19.27 -6.86 2.38
N TYR A 44 -18.57 -7.96 2.55
CA TYR A 44 -17.88 -8.69 1.50
C TYR A 44 -18.63 -9.97 1.16
N LEU A 45 -18.78 -10.25 -0.13
CA LEU A 45 -19.45 -11.45 -0.62
C LEU A 45 -18.63 -12.12 -1.73
N SER A 46 -18.44 -13.43 -1.62
CA SER A 46 -17.77 -14.23 -2.62
C SER A 46 -18.54 -15.51 -2.92
N LYS A 47 -18.57 -15.93 -4.19
CA LYS A 47 -19.07 -17.25 -4.60
C LYS A 47 -18.04 -18.35 -4.33
N ASN A 48 -16.76 -18.01 -4.35
CA ASN A 48 -15.66 -18.98 -4.39
C ASN A 48 -14.84 -19.01 -3.11
N ASN A 49 -14.74 -17.90 -2.39
CA ASN A 49 -13.97 -17.79 -1.16
C ASN A 49 -14.90 -17.95 0.07
N PRO A 50 -14.76 -19.02 0.89
CA PRO A 50 -15.59 -19.22 2.07
C PRO A 50 -15.32 -18.19 3.18
N GLU A 51 -14.21 -17.49 3.14
CA GLU A 51 -13.82 -16.42 4.06
C GLU A 51 -13.57 -15.09 3.28
N PRO A 52 -14.64 -14.39 2.85
CA PRO A 52 -14.53 -13.25 1.95
C PRO A 52 -13.59 -12.12 2.41
N LEU A 53 -13.39 -11.96 3.72
CA LEU A 53 -12.45 -10.97 4.26
C LEU A 53 -10.99 -11.29 3.95
N THR A 54 -10.66 -12.51 3.53
CA THR A 54 -9.30 -12.91 3.14
C THR A 54 -9.03 -12.74 1.65
N ALA A 55 -10.01 -12.24 0.89
CA ALA A 55 -9.89 -12.08 -0.55
C ALA A 55 -8.82 -11.05 -0.92
N SER A 56 -8.05 -11.35 -1.96
CA SER A 56 -7.10 -10.40 -2.54
C SER A 56 -7.84 -9.34 -3.34
N ILE A 57 -7.96 -8.14 -2.77
CA ILE A 57 -8.73 -7.01 -3.33
C ILE A 57 -8.20 -6.65 -4.73
N GLY A 58 -9.14 -6.52 -5.69
CA GLY A 58 -8.83 -6.18 -7.08
C GLY A 58 -8.23 -7.34 -7.92
N ILE A 59 -8.05 -8.52 -7.32
CA ILE A 59 -7.56 -9.74 -7.99
C ILE A 59 -8.62 -10.84 -7.95
N GLU A 60 -9.17 -11.14 -6.77
CA GLU A 60 -10.23 -12.14 -6.63
C GLU A 60 -11.60 -11.52 -6.90
N PRO A 61 -12.53 -12.25 -7.57
CA PRO A 61 -13.92 -11.81 -7.73
C PRO A 61 -14.60 -11.63 -6.37
N LEU A 62 -14.99 -10.41 -6.07
CA LEU A 62 -15.58 -10.00 -4.79
C LEU A 62 -16.69 -8.98 -5.02
N ASN A 63 -17.82 -9.13 -4.33
CA ASN A 63 -18.77 -8.04 -4.16
C ASN A 63 -18.46 -7.34 -2.84
N CYS A 64 -18.36 -6.02 -2.87
CA CYS A 64 -18.08 -5.21 -1.71
C CYS A 64 -19.11 -4.07 -1.60
N PHE A 65 -19.72 -3.94 -0.44
CA PHE A 65 -20.67 -2.89 -0.12
C PHE A 65 -20.19 -2.14 1.11
N ALA A 66 -20.38 -0.82 1.13
CA ALA A 66 -19.99 0.03 2.25
C ALA A 66 -21.06 1.05 2.59
N VAL A 67 -21.29 1.27 3.87
CA VAL A 67 -22.14 2.35 4.40
C VAL A 67 -21.40 3.13 5.48
N GLU A 68 -21.56 4.44 5.47
CA GLU A 68 -21.11 5.31 6.56
C GLU A 68 -22.19 5.44 7.61
N VAL A 69 -21.81 5.29 8.89
CA VAL A 69 -22.74 5.34 10.00
C VAL A 69 -22.22 6.19 11.14
N LYS A 70 -23.14 6.75 11.93
CA LYS A 70 -22.78 7.59 13.07
C LYS A 70 -23.59 7.23 14.30
N GLY A 71 -22.90 6.93 15.40
CA GLY A 71 -23.50 6.74 16.72
C GLY A 71 -24.33 5.46 16.87
N ILE A 72 -24.10 4.43 16.06
CA ILE A 72 -24.80 3.14 16.15
C ILE A 72 -24.47 2.46 17.48
N LYS A 73 -25.49 2.08 18.22
CA LYS A 73 -25.32 1.42 19.51
C LYS A 73 -25.07 -0.09 19.37
N PRO A 74 -24.41 -0.71 20.34
CA PRO A 74 -24.24 -2.17 20.35
C PRO A 74 -25.59 -2.88 20.24
N GLY A 75 -25.70 -3.88 19.34
CA GLY A 75 -26.94 -4.61 19.04
C GLY A 75 -27.88 -3.92 18.07
N GLU A 76 -27.70 -2.66 17.77
CA GLU A 76 -28.47 -1.94 16.74
C GLU A 76 -27.97 -2.35 15.35
N SER A 77 -28.89 -2.62 14.43
CA SER A 77 -28.57 -3.07 13.08
C SER A 77 -28.45 -1.89 12.10
N VAL A 78 -27.45 -1.95 11.27
CA VAL A 78 -27.31 -1.14 10.06
C VAL A 78 -27.83 -1.93 8.87
N VAL A 79 -28.56 -1.28 7.97
CA VAL A 79 -29.05 -1.89 6.73
C VAL A 79 -28.12 -1.52 5.59
N ILE A 80 -27.64 -2.54 4.88
CA ILE A 80 -26.90 -2.40 3.62
C ILE A 80 -27.84 -2.84 2.51
N ASP A 81 -28.20 -1.91 1.63
CA ASP A 81 -29.08 -2.07 0.48
C ASP A 81 -28.56 -1.23 -0.69
N ASP A 82 -29.39 -0.91 -1.68
CA ASP A 82 -29.00 -0.16 -2.87
C ASP A 82 -28.56 1.29 -2.62
N LEU A 83 -28.66 1.78 -1.39
CA LEU A 83 -28.09 3.07 -1.00
C LEU A 83 -26.62 2.97 -0.59
N ALA A 84 -26.07 1.75 -0.46
CA ALA A 84 -24.67 1.54 -0.15
C ALA A 84 -23.77 1.92 -1.34
N THR A 85 -22.55 2.36 -1.04
CA THR A 85 -21.49 2.37 -2.05
C THR A 85 -21.16 0.93 -2.40
N ALA A 86 -21.18 0.57 -3.68
CA ALA A 86 -21.20 -0.83 -4.12
C ALA A 86 -20.17 -1.11 -5.24
N TYR A 87 -19.67 -2.34 -5.26
CA TYR A 87 -18.84 -2.91 -6.34
C TYR A 87 -19.10 -4.41 -6.43
N PRO A 88 -19.20 -5.04 -7.62
CA PRO A 88 -19.26 -4.39 -8.95
C PRO A 88 -20.67 -3.92 -9.33
N VAL A 89 -21.69 -4.37 -8.58
CA VAL A 89 -23.11 -4.11 -8.82
C VAL A 89 -23.81 -3.77 -7.51
N LEU A 90 -25.00 -3.18 -7.60
CA LEU A 90 -25.84 -2.94 -6.42
C LEU A 90 -26.36 -4.26 -5.80
N PRO A 91 -26.74 -4.28 -4.51
CA PRO A 91 -27.37 -5.45 -3.89
C PRO A 91 -28.54 -6.04 -4.68
N SER A 92 -29.41 -5.21 -5.26
CA SER A 92 -30.55 -5.68 -6.09
C SER A 92 -30.14 -6.30 -7.42
N GLU A 93 -28.97 -5.99 -7.92
CA GLU A 93 -28.44 -6.45 -9.20
C GLU A 93 -27.58 -7.71 -9.08
N MET A 94 -27.38 -8.20 -7.86
CA MET A 94 -26.57 -9.39 -7.63
C MET A 94 -27.14 -10.61 -8.35
N GLU A 95 -26.27 -11.37 -8.96
CA GLU A 95 -26.63 -12.64 -9.58
C GLU A 95 -27.17 -13.62 -8.53
N ARG A 96 -28.13 -14.44 -8.95
CA ARG A 96 -28.63 -15.56 -8.12
C ARG A 96 -27.53 -16.58 -7.89
N GLY A 97 -27.56 -17.17 -6.74
CA GLY A 97 -26.59 -18.20 -6.42
C GLY A 97 -26.24 -18.28 -4.94
N THR A 98 -25.29 -19.12 -4.65
CA THR A 98 -24.75 -19.31 -3.30
C THR A 98 -23.58 -18.36 -3.10
N TYR A 99 -23.58 -17.66 -1.97
CA TYR A 99 -22.50 -16.75 -1.56
C TYR A 99 -22.05 -17.05 -0.14
N TYR A 100 -20.78 -16.79 0.13
CA TYR A 100 -20.26 -16.59 1.47
C TYR A 100 -20.23 -15.09 1.75
N ILE A 101 -20.67 -14.67 2.92
CA ILE A 101 -20.74 -13.27 3.32
C ILE A 101 -20.04 -13.05 4.66
N GLN A 102 -19.34 -11.93 4.79
CA GLN A 102 -18.76 -11.44 6.04
C GLN A 102 -18.88 -9.93 6.13
N ALA A 103 -19.07 -9.41 7.34
CA ALA A 103 -19.11 -7.98 7.61
C ALA A 103 -17.92 -7.55 8.47
N VAL A 104 -17.44 -6.33 8.27
CA VAL A 104 -16.43 -5.69 9.13
C VAL A 104 -16.80 -4.25 9.44
N TRP A 105 -16.56 -3.85 10.69
CA TRP A 105 -16.76 -2.50 11.22
C TRP A 105 -15.39 -1.86 11.39
N ASP A 106 -15.09 -0.85 10.58
CA ASP A 106 -13.78 -0.19 10.56
C ASP A 106 -13.70 0.92 11.61
N LEU A 107 -12.98 0.65 12.70
CA LEU A 107 -12.72 1.66 13.72
C LEU A 107 -11.61 2.65 13.33
N ASN A 108 -10.92 2.41 12.21
CA ASN A 108 -9.82 3.23 11.69
C ASN A 108 -8.76 3.57 12.75
N LEU A 109 -8.29 2.54 13.46
CA LEU A 109 -7.31 2.71 14.55
C LEU A 109 -5.87 2.93 14.07
N GLY A 110 -5.64 2.89 12.75
CA GLY A 110 -4.35 3.20 12.13
C GLY A 110 -3.70 2.05 11.39
N GLY A 111 -4.26 0.85 11.42
CA GLY A 111 -3.82 -0.27 10.60
C GLY A 111 -4.15 -0.07 9.12
N ARG A 112 -3.40 -0.69 8.20
CA ARG A 112 -3.57 -0.60 6.76
C ARG A 112 -4.81 -1.34 6.27
N ALA A 113 -4.79 -2.65 6.34
CA ALA A 113 -5.87 -3.51 5.86
C ALA A 113 -7.04 -3.52 6.84
N ILE A 114 -8.24 -3.20 6.36
CA ILE A 114 -9.42 -3.05 7.22
C ILE A 114 -9.75 -4.37 7.92
N GLU A 115 -9.71 -5.46 7.17
CA GLU A 115 -10.01 -6.82 7.64
C GLU A 115 -8.97 -7.39 8.62
N ALA A 116 -7.75 -6.87 8.60
CA ALA A 116 -6.64 -7.34 9.44
C ALA A 116 -6.17 -6.30 10.47
N SER A 117 -6.80 -5.11 10.53
CA SER A 117 -6.40 -4.06 11.47
C SER A 117 -6.83 -4.41 12.89
N PRO A 118 -5.89 -4.52 13.85
CA PRO A 118 -6.21 -4.84 15.24
C PRO A 118 -7.26 -3.91 15.83
N GLY A 119 -8.24 -4.49 16.51
CA GLY A 119 -9.36 -3.80 17.13
C GLY A 119 -10.59 -3.64 16.23
N ASN A 120 -10.50 -3.83 14.91
CA ASN A 120 -11.68 -3.87 14.05
C ASN A 120 -12.57 -5.05 14.39
N ILE A 121 -13.88 -4.90 14.17
CA ILE A 121 -14.87 -5.90 14.56
C ILE A 121 -15.40 -6.57 13.29
N PHE A 122 -15.53 -7.91 13.30
CA PHE A 122 -15.98 -8.65 12.14
C PHE A 122 -16.95 -9.79 12.51
N SER A 123 -17.71 -10.26 11.52
CA SER A 123 -18.61 -11.41 11.67
C SER A 123 -17.92 -12.71 11.28
N HIS A 124 -18.41 -13.83 11.81
CA HIS A 124 -18.12 -15.12 11.20
C HIS A 124 -18.64 -15.16 9.75
N PRO A 125 -18.00 -15.93 8.84
CA PRO A 125 -18.52 -16.13 7.50
C PRO A 125 -19.83 -16.90 7.54
N GLN A 126 -20.80 -16.48 6.72
CA GLN A 126 -22.10 -17.16 6.57
C GLN A 126 -22.31 -17.54 5.12
N LYS A 127 -22.88 -18.73 4.89
CA LYS A 127 -23.30 -19.18 3.58
C LYS A 127 -24.76 -18.84 3.36
N ILE A 128 -25.07 -18.10 2.31
CA ILE A 128 -26.43 -17.66 1.95
C ILE A 128 -26.78 -18.09 0.52
N VAL A 129 -28.07 -18.07 0.21
CA VAL A 129 -28.58 -18.29 -1.15
C VAL A 129 -29.39 -17.05 -1.56
N ILE A 130 -28.93 -16.36 -2.60
CA ILE A 130 -29.66 -15.29 -3.27
C ILE A 130 -30.60 -15.93 -4.30
N GLY A 131 -31.89 -15.85 -4.04
CA GLY A 131 -32.94 -16.49 -4.83
C GLY A 131 -33.60 -15.53 -5.82
N LYS A 132 -34.85 -15.87 -6.21
CA LYS A 132 -35.69 -15.04 -7.10
C LYS A 132 -36.37 -13.89 -6.37
N ASP A 133 -36.52 -13.99 -5.08
CA ASP A 133 -37.16 -12.97 -4.25
C ASP A 133 -36.15 -11.85 -3.96
N LEU A 134 -36.40 -10.67 -4.50
CA LEU A 134 -35.59 -9.48 -4.29
C LEU A 134 -35.79 -8.84 -2.90
N LYS A 135 -36.74 -9.37 -2.08
CA LYS A 135 -37.01 -8.91 -0.70
C LYS A 135 -36.30 -9.75 0.36
N GLN A 136 -35.32 -10.59 -0.02
CA GLN A 136 -34.59 -11.37 0.95
C GLN A 136 -33.85 -10.47 1.94
N SER A 137 -33.89 -10.84 3.21
CA SER A 137 -33.16 -10.16 4.29
C SER A 137 -32.23 -11.15 4.98
N PHE A 138 -30.95 -10.78 5.07
CA PHE A 138 -29.92 -11.57 5.74
C PHE A 138 -29.42 -10.80 6.96
N THR A 139 -29.15 -11.51 8.07
CA THR A 139 -28.68 -10.87 9.31
C THR A 139 -27.32 -11.40 9.68
N LEU A 140 -26.38 -10.49 9.99
CA LEU A 140 -25.04 -10.80 10.47
C LEU A 140 -24.81 -10.14 11.82
N LEU A 141 -24.13 -10.84 12.71
CA LEU A 141 -23.62 -10.28 13.96
C LEU A 141 -22.09 -10.28 13.91
N ALA A 142 -21.49 -9.12 14.04
CA ALA A 142 -20.05 -8.95 14.20
C ALA A 142 -19.72 -9.07 15.70
N ASP A 143 -19.22 -10.23 16.10
CA ASP A 143 -18.89 -10.60 17.47
C ASP A 143 -17.43 -10.97 17.66
N GLN A 144 -16.63 -10.89 16.59
CA GLN A 144 -15.20 -11.12 16.61
C GLN A 144 -14.44 -9.79 16.60
N VAL A 145 -13.27 -9.76 17.21
CA VAL A 145 -12.36 -8.60 17.20
C VAL A 145 -11.03 -9.06 16.61
N VAL A 146 -10.48 -8.30 15.68
CA VAL A 146 -9.14 -8.57 15.13
C VAL A 146 -8.12 -8.42 16.27
N PRO A 147 -7.37 -9.48 16.60
CA PRO A 147 -6.43 -9.45 17.71
C PRO A 147 -5.18 -8.61 17.37
N GLU A 148 -4.54 -8.05 18.38
CA GLU A 148 -3.20 -7.51 18.23
C GLU A 148 -2.22 -8.65 17.92
N GLN A 149 -1.31 -8.40 16.98
CA GLN A 149 -0.22 -9.32 16.70
C GLN A 149 0.89 -9.11 17.73
N VAL A 150 1.26 -10.19 18.41
CA VAL A 150 2.38 -10.17 19.36
C VAL A 150 3.66 -10.55 18.62
N PHE A 151 4.65 -9.65 18.64
CA PHE A 151 5.94 -9.90 18.04
C PHE A 151 6.68 -11.02 18.78
N GLN A 152 7.15 -12.01 18.04
CA GLN A 152 7.88 -13.15 18.62
C GLN A 152 9.38 -12.91 18.55
N GLU A 153 9.94 -12.40 19.64
CA GLU A 153 11.39 -12.19 19.76
C GLU A 153 12.16 -13.52 19.89
N THR A 154 13.39 -13.50 19.38
CA THR A 154 14.39 -14.53 19.62
C THR A 154 15.68 -13.88 20.15
N GLU A 155 16.73 -14.68 20.39
CA GLU A 155 18.04 -14.14 20.76
C GLU A 155 18.55 -13.12 19.71
N LEU A 156 18.42 -13.43 18.42
CA LEU A 156 18.94 -12.63 17.32
C LEU A 156 17.89 -11.75 16.62
N ILE A 157 16.61 -11.88 16.94
CA ILE A 157 15.54 -11.08 16.32
C ILE A 157 14.80 -10.33 17.42
N LYS A 158 14.78 -9.01 17.32
CA LYS A 158 14.19 -8.10 18.31
C LYS A 158 13.18 -7.18 17.66
N GLU A 159 12.09 -6.88 18.35
CA GLU A 159 11.22 -5.78 17.97
C GLU A 159 11.86 -4.44 18.37
N PHE A 160 11.76 -3.44 17.53
CA PHE A 160 12.23 -2.09 17.80
C PHE A 160 11.14 -1.09 17.44
N LYS A 161 10.57 -0.44 18.47
CA LYS A 161 9.54 0.61 18.33
C LYS A 161 10.16 1.96 18.67
N ALA A 162 10.38 2.78 17.66
CA ALA A 162 10.95 4.11 17.82
C ALA A 162 9.84 5.16 17.93
N PRO A 163 9.68 5.84 19.07
CA PRO A 163 8.75 6.97 19.14
C PRO A 163 9.13 8.04 18.12
N SER A 164 8.16 8.51 17.35
CA SER A 164 8.34 9.59 16.39
C SER A 164 7.52 10.81 16.80
N LYS A 165 8.21 11.91 17.10
CA LYS A 165 7.55 13.19 17.38
C LYS A 165 6.92 13.75 16.10
N LEU A 166 7.63 13.68 14.97
CA LEU A 166 7.16 14.19 13.68
C LEU A 166 5.84 13.54 13.25
N LEU A 167 5.75 12.21 13.36
CA LEU A 167 4.53 11.49 13.02
C LEU A 167 3.45 11.67 14.10
N SER A 168 3.82 11.74 15.39
CA SER A 168 2.86 12.02 16.45
C SER A 168 2.21 13.39 16.31
N ASP A 169 2.99 14.39 15.94
CA ASP A 169 2.47 15.74 15.68
C ASP A 169 1.56 15.77 14.43
N PHE A 170 1.90 15.01 13.39
CA PHE A 170 1.07 14.91 12.19
C PHE A 170 -0.26 14.20 12.45
N TYR A 171 -0.23 13.04 13.11
CA TYR A 171 -1.43 12.24 13.38
C TYR A 171 -2.20 12.66 14.63
N GLN A 172 -1.70 13.66 15.39
CA GLN A 172 -2.28 14.14 16.66
C GLN A 172 -2.53 13.00 17.69
N LYS A 173 -1.65 11.99 17.67
CA LYS A 173 -1.63 10.85 18.60
C LYS A 173 -0.20 10.32 18.74
N LYS A 174 0.07 9.58 19.81
CA LYS A 174 1.35 8.88 19.94
C LYS A 174 1.55 7.94 18.76
N PHE A 175 2.69 8.02 18.13
CA PHE A 175 3.04 7.22 16.97
C PHE A 175 4.47 6.70 17.09
N THR A 176 4.68 5.45 16.67
CA THR A 176 5.99 4.80 16.59
C THR A 176 6.25 4.36 15.16
N ILE A 177 7.51 4.32 14.77
CA ILE A 177 7.96 3.56 13.61
C ILE A 177 8.43 2.23 14.14
N ASP A 178 7.82 1.15 13.66
CA ASP A 178 8.07 -0.19 14.14
C ASP A 178 8.98 -0.95 13.15
N ALA A 179 9.83 -1.83 13.67
CA ALA A 179 10.75 -2.63 12.86
C ALA A 179 11.13 -3.93 13.58
N ALA A 180 11.50 -4.95 12.80
CA ALA A 180 12.22 -6.10 13.31
C ALA A 180 13.72 -5.91 13.07
N VAL A 181 14.52 -6.09 14.10
CA VAL A 181 15.99 -5.99 14.05
C VAL A 181 16.57 -7.38 14.15
N GLN A 182 17.19 -7.84 13.07
CA GLN A 182 17.94 -9.10 13.03
C GLN A 182 19.42 -8.82 13.23
N LEU A 183 19.96 -9.36 14.31
CA LEU A 183 21.37 -9.26 14.66
C LEU A 183 22.19 -10.37 13.95
N PRO A 184 23.43 -10.09 13.54
CA PRO A 184 24.31 -11.14 13.02
C PRO A 184 24.74 -12.10 14.13
N ALA A 185 25.06 -13.35 13.79
CA ALA A 185 25.49 -14.38 14.74
C ALA A 185 26.72 -13.98 15.57
N GLU A 186 27.55 -13.08 15.03
CA GLU A 186 28.77 -12.55 15.68
C GLU A 186 28.44 -11.47 16.72
N TYR A 187 27.21 -10.98 16.77
CA TYR A 187 26.86 -9.83 17.62
C TYR A 187 27.20 -10.09 19.10
N TYR A 188 26.83 -11.21 19.67
CA TYR A 188 27.12 -11.53 21.07
C TYR A 188 28.51 -12.15 21.27
N LYS A 189 29.12 -12.74 20.22
CA LYS A 189 30.44 -13.33 20.29
C LYS A 189 31.56 -12.29 20.40
N ASN A 190 31.36 -11.10 19.84
CA ASN A 190 32.30 -9.99 19.87
C ASN A 190 31.63 -8.70 20.36
N PRO A 191 31.64 -8.44 21.68
CA PRO A 191 30.99 -7.26 22.27
C PRO A 191 31.53 -5.90 21.81
N SER A 192 32.76 -5.83 21.30
CA SER A 192 33.37 -4.59 20.81
C SER A 192 33.11 -4.35 19.31
N ALA A 193 32.65 -5.34 18.57
CA ALA A 193 32.38 -5.20 17.14
C ALA A 193 31.21 -4.29 16.87
N LYS A 194 31.36 -3.44 15.84
CA LYS A 194 30.30 -2.60 15.27
C LYS A 194 30.00 -3.04 13.85
N PHE A 195 28.73 -2.99 13.48
CA PHE A 195 28.24 -3.57 12.23
C PHE A 195 27.62 -2.50 11.32
N PRO A 196 27.70 -2.65 10.00
CA PRO A 196 26.87 -1.87 9.08
C PRO A 196 25.39 -2.23 9.27
N VAL A 197 24.51 -1.31 8.96
CA VAL A 197 23.07 -1.53 9.02
C VAL A 197 22.51 -1.67 7.62
N LEU A 198 21.74 -2.72 7.37
CA LEU A 198 20.95 -2.90 6.16
C LEU A 198 19.48 -2.67 6.49
N PHE A 199 18.94 -1.54 6.07
CA PHE A 199 17.51 -1.27 6.14
C PHE A 199 16.79 -1.97 4.98
N VAL A 200 15.80 -2.77 5.31
CA VAL A 200 14.96 -3.50 4.38
C VAL A 200 13.56 -2.91 4.42
N VAL A 201 13.13 -2.31 3.32
CA VAL A 201 11.74 -1.84 3.20
C VAL A 201 10.92 -2.91 2.50
N THR A 202 9.83 -3.34 3.12
CA THR A 202 8.93 -4.36 2.57
C THR A 202 8.16 -3.84 1.37
N GLY A 203 7.65 -4.73 0.53
CA GLY A 203 6.65 -4.41 -0.48
C GLY A 203 5.29 -4.11 0.16
N PHE A 204 4.33 -3.71 -0.66
CA PHE A 204 2.97 -3.45 -0.21
C PHE A 204 2.39 -4.66 0.53
N GLY A 205 1.75 -4.41 1.67
CA GLY A 205 1.15 -5.45 2.51
C GLY A 205 2.11 -6.20 3.42
N GLY A 206 3.43 -6.04 3.23
CA GLY A 206 4.42 -6.61 4.15
C GLY A 206 4.56 -5.79 5.43
N ASP A 207 4.78 -6.46 6.55
CA ASP A 207 5.03 -5.86 7.86
C ASP A 207 6.31 -6.41 8.50
N HIS A 208 6.69 -5.86 9.62
CA HIS A 208 7.88 -6.28 10.34
C HIS A 208 7.71 -7.65 11.06
N HIS A 209 6.48 -8.07 11.40
CA HIS A 209 6.20 -9.38 11.99
C HIS A 209 6.46 -10.51 11.00
N TYR A 210 5.97 -10.37 9.76
CA TYR A 210 6.18 -11.34 8.69
C TYR A 210 7.66 -11.56 8.41
N MET A 211 8.42 -10.46 8.34
CA MET A 211 9.86 -10.52 8.05
C MET A 211 10.65 -11.16 9.18
N ALA A 212 10.23 -11.01 10.44
CA ALA A 212 10.86 -11.68 11.57
C ALA A 212 10.71 -13.20 11.52
N VAL A 213 9.54 -13.70 11.11
CA VAL A 213 9.30 -15.15 10.96
C VAL A 213 10.08 -15.75 9.79
N THR A 214 10.24 -14.99 8.70
CA THR A 214 11.01 -15.42 7.50
C THR A 214 12.53 -15.23 7.66
N GLY A 215 12.98 -14.54 8.69
CA GLY A 215 14.38 -14.21 8.98
C GLY A 215 15.30 -15.41 9.34
N LYS A 216 15.07 -16.59 8.75
CA LYS A 216 15.96 -17.76 8.90
C LYS A 216 17.29 -17.62 8.15
N LEU A 217 17.41 -16.62 7.28
CA LEU A 217 18.64 -16.38 6.53
C LEU A 217 19.68 -15.67 7.40
N PRO A 218 20.98 -15.99 7.24
CA PRO A 218 22.05 -15.29 7.94
C PRO A 218 21.98 -13.76 7.68
N SER A 219 22.24 -12.97 8.72
CA SER A 219 22.26 -11.51 8.60
C SER A 219 23.60 -11.03 8.05
N VAL A 220 23.80 -11.22 6.73
CA VAL A 220 25.02 -10.89 5.99
C VAL A 220 24.70 -10.21 4.67
N ILE A 221 25.66 -9.43 4.16
CA ILE A 221 25.76 -9.00 2.76
C ILE A 221 27.07 -9.59 2.20
N GLY A 222 26.98 -10.44 1.15
CA GLY A 222 28.10 -11.27 0.75
C GLY A 222 28.60 -12.10 1.93
N THR A 223 29.79 -11.79 2.43
CA THR A 223 30.39 -12.41 3.62
C THR A 223 30.40 -11.50 4.85
N THR A 224 29.99 -10.26 4.70
CA THR A 224 30.05 -9.24 5.77
C THR A 224 28.83 -9.33 6.69
N PRO A 225 29.01 -9.56 8.01
CA PRO A 225 27.92 -9.51 8.97
C PRO A 225 27.29 -8.10 9.05
N VAL A 226 25.96 -8.03 9.09
CA VAL A 226 25.21 -6.77 9.16
C VAL A 226 24.10 -6.85 10.22
N ILE A 227 23.73 -5.72 10.79
CA ILE A 227 22.43 -5.58 11.48
C ILE A 227 21.39 -5.34 10.39
N ARG A 228 20.40 -6.22 10.28
CA ARG A 228 19.32 -6.09 9.30
C ARG A 228 18.07 -5.55 9.99
N VAL A 229 17.50 -4.49 9.45
CA VAL A 229 16.35 -3.79 10.02
C VAL A 229 15.21 -3.85 9.02
N PHE A 230 14.20 -4.64 9.32
CA PHE A 230 12.98 -4.78 8.51
C PHE A 230 11.99 -3.71 8.95
N LEU A 231 11.86 -2.67 8.16
CA LEU A 231 11.04 -1.51 8.44
C LEU A 231 9.57 -1.78 8.11
N ASP A 232 8.66 -1.40 9.01
CA ASP A 232 7.23 -1.38 8.74
C ASP A 232 6.83 -0.04 8.13
N GLY A 233 6.38 -0.07 6.88
CA GLY A 233 5.92 1.12 6.16
C GLY A 233 4.40 1.29 6.16
N ASN A 234 3.66 0.39 6.82
CA ASN A 234 2.21 0.43 6.84
C ASN A 234 1.66 1.62 7.65
N CYS A 235 0.62 2.23 7.13
CA CYS A 235 -0.12 3.31 7.78
C CYS A 235 -1.60 3.23 7.39
N ALA A 236 -2.45 4.04 8.01
CA ALA A 236 -3.90 3.96 7.84
C ALA A 236 -4.39 4.07 6.39
N LEU A 237 -3.69 4.83 5.54
CA LEU A 237 -4.06 5.02 4.13
C LEU A 237 -3.32 4.07 3.18
N GLY A 238 -2.50 3.16 3.68
CA GLY A 238 -1.76 2.19 2.87
C GLY A 238 -0.31 2.06 3.29
N HIS A 239 0.63 2.07 2.34
CA HIS A 239 2.07 2.07 2.59
C HIS A 239 2.62 3.50 2.47
N SER A 240 3.36 3.97 3.46
CA SER A 240 3.94 5.32 3.49
C SER A 240 5.02 5.56 2.44
N ALA A 241 5.57 4.47 1.89
CA ALA A 241 6.75 4.45 1.00
C ALA A 241 7.95 5.21 1.58
N TYR A 242 7.95 5.51 2.87
CA TYR A 242 8.93 6.37 3.53
C TYR A 242 9.17 7.71 2.82
N ALA A 243 8.14 8.20 2.11
CA ALA A 243 8.13 9.52 1.50
C ALA A 243 7.50 10.56 2.45
N ASN A 244 7.96 11.79 2.35
CA ASN A 244 7.24 12.89 2.97
C ASN A 244 6.02 13.22 2.09
N SER A 245 4.81 13.11 2.64
CA SER A 245 3.57 13.31 1.89
C SER A 245 2.53 14.10 2.68
N ASP A 246 1.59 14.74 1.96
CA ASP A 246 0.55 15.56 2.57
C ASP A 246 -0.48 14.72 3.34
N ASN A 247 -0.66 13.45 2.98
CA ASN A 247 -1.68 12.57 3.58
C ASN A 247 -1.11 11.62 4.64
N ASN A 248 0.12 11.14 4.47
CA ASN A 248 0.76 10.20 5.39
C ASN A 248 1.76 10.88 6.34
N GLY A 249 2.13 12.14 6.11
CA GLY A 249 3.07 12.88 6.93
C GLY A 249 4.54 12.69 6.55
N PRO A 250 5.47 13.19 7.39
CA PRO A 250 6.89 13.27 7.07
C PRO A 250 7.66 11.97 7.40
N TRP A 251 7.29 10.84 6.78
CA TRP A 251 7.89 9.53 7.06
C TRP A 251 9.39 9.44 6.75
N GLY A 252 9.83 10.08 5.66
CA GLY A 252 11.26 10.12 5.33
C GLY A 252 12.09 10.85 6.37
N ASP A 253 11.59 12.00 6.82
CA ASP A 253 12.22 12.79 7.87
C ASP A 253 12.16 12.05 9.22
N ALA A 254 11.05 11.42 9.56
CA ALA A 254 10.90 10.65 10.78
C ALA A 254 11.88 9.44 10.81
N LEU A 255 12.02 8.72 9.70
CA LEU A 255 13.01 7.65 9.59
C LEU A 255 14.44 8.18 9.79
N THR A 256 14.79 9.24 9.08
CA THR A 256 16.19 9.69 9.01
C THR A 256 16.64 10.51 10.20
N ARG A 257 15.74 11.29 10.80
CA ARG A 257 16.05 12.20 11.91
C ARG A 257 15.72 11.66 13.30
N GLU A 258 14.80 10.67 13.37
CA GLU A 258 14.34 10.14 14.67
C GLU A 258 14.65 8.64 14.80
N PHE A 259 14.15 7.80 13.90
CA PHE A 259 14.31 6.33 13.98
C PHE A 259 15.78 5.90 13.92
N ILE A 260 16.53 6.32 12.90
CA ILE A 260 17.93 5.91 12.68
C ILE A 260 18.81 6.31 13.88
N PRO A 261 18.77 7.55 14.39
CA PRO A 261 19.55 7.92 15.59
C PRO A 261 19.21 7.09 16.82
N LEU A 262 17.93 6.77 17.06
CA LEU A 262 17.52 5.93 18.18
C LEU A 262 18.02 4.49 18.04
N LEU A 263 17.93 3.93 16.82
CA LEU A 263 18.45 2.60 16.52
C LEU A 263 19.95 2.53 16.75
N GLU A 264 20.72 3.51 16.25
CA GLU A 264 22.20 3.55 16.40
C GLU A 264 22.66 3.79 17.85
N LYS A 265 21.82 4.38 18.67
CA LYS A 265 22.07 4.49 20.12
C LYS A 265 21.87 3.15 20.83
N GLN A 266 20.92 2.34 20.38
CA GLN A 266 20.58 1.06 21.01
C GLN A 266 21.48 -0.09 20.54
N TYR A 267 21.88 -0.09 19.28
CA TYR A 267 22.64 -1.19 18.66
C TYR A 267 24.03 -0.72 18.25
N ARG A 268 24.98 -1.68 18.17
CA ARG A 268 26.37 -1.42 17.80
C ARG A 268 26.55 -1.20 16.31
N CYS A 269 26.10 -0.07 15.82
CA CYS A 269 26.22 0.35 14.44
C CYS A 269 27.57 1.06 14.19
N ASN A 270 28.14 0.89 12.98
CA ASN A 270 29.41 1.54 12.61
C ASN A 270 29.24 2.82 11.79
N GLY A 271 27.99 3.20 11.50
CA GLY A 271 27.59 4.38 10.73
C GLY A 271 27.43 4.14 9.22
N ALA A 272 27.74 2.93 8.71
CA ALA A 272 27.39 2.57 7.34
C ALA A 272 25.92 2.14 7.27
N ARG A 273 25.14 2.82 6.43
CA ARG A 273 23.71 2.60 6.23
C ARG A 273 23.46 2.21 4.80
N LEU A 274 22.91 1.01 4.61
CA LEU A 274 22.60 0.41 3.32
C LEU A 274 21.09 0.24 3.20
N LEU A 275 20.58 0.31 1.98
CA LEU A 275 19.14 0.19 1.70
C LEU A 275 18.88 -0.98 0.74
N THR A 276 17.85 -1.75 0.98
CA THR A 276 17.26 -2.67 0.02
C THR A 276 15.76 -2.76 0.20
N GLY A 277 15.05 -3.00 -0.88
CA GLY A 277 13.60 -3.15 -0.88
C GLY A 277 13.11 -3.77 -2.18
N HIS A 278 11.88 -4.25 -2.16
CA HIS A 278 11.22 -4.88 -3.31
C HIS A 278 9.85 -4.26 -3.54
N SER A 279 9.43 -4.11 -4.80
CA SER A 279 8.12 -3.55 -5.12
C SER A 279 7.98 -2.13 -4.55
N SER A 280 6.94 -1.84 -3.78
CA SER A 280 6.80 -0.55 -3.07
C SER A 280 8.01 -0.24 -2.18
N GLY A 281 8.62 -1.26 -1.56
CA GLY A 281 9.88 -1.09 -0.85
C GLY A 281 11.05 -0.75 -1.77
N GLY A 282 11.06 -1.26 -3.00
CA GLY A 282 12.04 -0.92 -4.03
C GLY A 282 11.97 0.55 -4.44
N TRP A 283 10.77 1.08 -4.60
CA TRP A 283 10.53 2.51 -4.83
C TRP A 283 10.96 3.34 -3.61
N SER A 284 10.58 2.90 -2.42
CA SER A 284 10.88 3.58 -1.15
C SER A 284 12.38 3.77 -0.93
N VAL A 285 13.19 2.75 -1.19
CA VAL A 285 14.64 2.85 -1.00
C VAL A 285 15.30 3.74 -2.05
N LEU A 286 14.75 3.82 -3.26
CA LEU A 286 15.19 4.79 -4.27
C LEU A 286 14.84 6.21 -3.83
N TRP A 287 13.62 6.44 -3.35
CA TRP A 287 13.21 7.72 -2.79
C TRP A 287 14.13 8.18 -1.67
N LEU A 288 14.40 7.31 -0.69
CA LEU A 288 15.30 7.60 0.42
C LEU A 288 16.73 7.91 -0.04
N GLN A 289 17.28 7.12 -0.97
CA GLN A 289 18.64 7.36 -1.47
C GLN A 289 18.74 8.68 -2.23
N THR A 290 17.73 9.03 -3.02
CA THR A 290 17.76 10.24 -3.87
C THR A 290 17.50 11.52 -3.09
N HIS A 291 16.69 11.46 -2.02
CA HIS A 291 16.35 12.63 -1.20
C HIS A 291 17.28 12.82 0.03
N TYR A 292 17.96 11.74 0.46
CA TYR A 292 18.97 11.78 1.52
C TYR A 292 20.32 11.22 1.05
N PRO A 293 20.91 11.75 -0.05
CA PRO A 293 22.00 11.11 -0.80
C PRO A 293 23.29 10.94 -0.02
N LYS A 294 23.50 11.74 1.02
CA LYS A 294 24.69 11.66 1.90
C LYS A 294 24.51 10.69 3.06
N LEU A 295 23.28 10.32 3.36
CA LEU A 295 22.97 9.51 4.55
C LEU A 295 23.26 8.03 4.33
N PHE A 296 23.03 7.55 3.10
CA PHE A 296 23.14 6.15 2.76
C PHE A 296 24.37 5.86 1.88
N VAL A 297 25.02 4.74 2.17
CA VAL A 297 26.22 4.26 1.46
C VAL A 297 25.87 3.72 0.09
N ALA A 298 24.80 2.91 0.03
CA ALA A 298 24.30 2.34 -1.22
C ALA A 298 22.85 1.83 -1.08
N THR A 299 22.21 1.69 -2.25
CA THR A 299 20.83 1.19 -2.38
C THR A 299 20.77 0.12 -3.46
N ALA A 300 20.20 -1.04 -3.10
CA ALA A 300 19.85 -2.10 -4.04
C ALA A 300 18.33 -2.24 -4.10
N SER A 301 17.71 -1.65 -5.11
CA SER A 301 16.29 -1.71 -5.39
C SER A 301 15.93 -2.90 -6.26
N SER A 302 14.87 -3.60 -5.89
CA SER A 302 14.37 -4.80 -6.57
C SER A 302 12.95 -4.56 -7.05
N SER A 303 12.71 -4.73 -8.34
CA SER A 303 11.39 -4.56 -8.98
C SER A 303 10.60 -3.37 -8.40
N PRO A 304 11.19 -2.15 -8.41
CA PRO A 304 10.54 -0.99 -7.79
C PRO A 304 9.19 -0.69 -8.44
N ASP A 305 8.24 -0.21 -7.66
CA ASP A 305 7.01 0.40 -8.19
C ASP A 305 7.37 1.52 -9.19
N TYR A 306 6.40 2.11 -9.83
CA TYR A 306 6.55 3.00 -10.99
C TYR A 306 7.54 4.15 -10.73
N VAL A 307 8.76 4.01 -11.22
CA VAL A 307 9.82 5.01 -11.10
C VAL A 307 9.78 6.08 -12.19
N ASP A 308 8.90 5.90 -13.20
CA ASP A 308 8.69 6.81 -14.33
C ASP A 308 7.20 6.80 -14.71
N PHE A 309 6.53 7.91 -14.48
CA PHE A 309 5.08 7.99 -14.66
C PHE A 309 4.62 8.12 -16.12
N ARG A 310 5.56 8.09 -17.08
CA ARG A 310 5.23 7.83 -18.49
C ARG A 310 4.83 6.37 -18.73
N LYS A 311 5.03 5.50 -17.72
CA LYS A 311 4.64 4.08 -17.72
C LYS A 311 4.11 3.65 -16.34
N PHE A 312 3.12 4.37 -15.84
CA PHE A 312 2.38 3.99 -14.64
C PHE A 312 1.31 2.96 -15.05
N LEU A 313 1.46 1.70 -14.63
CA LEU A 313 0.59 0.59 -15.10
C LEU A 313 0.42 0.60 -16.64
N ASN A 314 1.50 0.85 -17.35
CA ASN A 314 1.55 1.01 -18.80
C ASN A 314 0.78 2.22 -19.39
N VAL A 315 0.23 3.09 -18.56
CA VAL A 315 -0.41 4.36 -18.93
C VAL A 315 0.60 5.51 -18.82
N ASN A 316 0.60 6.42 -19.77
CA ASN A 316 1.40 7.64 -19.70
C ASN A 316 0.58 8.74 -19.01
N LEU A 317 0.78 8.93 -17.70
CA LEU A 317 0.01 9.92 -16.93
C LEU A 317 0.14 11.35 -17.45
N TYR A 318 1.22 11.66 -18.18
CA TYR A 318 1.46 13.02 -18.75
C TYR A 318 0.78 13.27 -20.09
N LYS A 319 0.31 12.21 -20.78
CA LYS A 319 -0.22 12.31 -22.14
C LYS A 319 -1.58 11.66 -22.34
N ASP A 320 -1.82 10.53 -21.67
CA ASP A 320 -3.05 9.78 -21.83
C ASP A 320 -4.18 10.46 -21.04
N SER A 321 -5.40 10.36 -21.56
CA SER A 321 -6.57 10.99 -20.95
C SER A 321 -7.34 10.05 -20.02
N ASN A 322 -7.10 8.74 -20.12
CA ASN A 322 -7.89 7.74 -19.39
C ASN A 322 -6.99 6.65 -18.80
N LEU A 323 -7.23 6.34 -17.52
CA LEU A 323 -6.49 5.32 -16.79
C LEU A 323 -7.02 3.91 -17.06
N PHE A 324 -8.34 3.78 -17.30
CA PHE A 324 -9.01 2.49 -17.44
C PHE A 324 -8.97 1.92 -18.87
N TYR A 325 -8.92 2.81 -19.87
CA TYR A 325 -9.00 2.42 -21.27
C TYR A 325 -7.82 2.99 -22.07
N ASP A 326 -7.29 2.17 -22.96
CA ASP A 326 -6.31 2.61 -23.95
C ASP A 326 -6.98 3.44 -25.08
N ALA A 327 -6.17 3.97 -25.99
CA ALA A 327 -6.66 4.76 -27.14
C ALA A 327 -7.58 4.00 -28.11
N LYS A 328 -7.66 2.65 -27.99
CA LYS A 328 -8.55 1.78 -28.77
C LYS A 328 -9.80 1.36 -27.98
N GLY A 329 -9.99 1.89 -26.78
CA GLY A 329 -11.13 1.54 -25.91
C GLY A 329 -10.99 0.17 -25.22
N ARG A 330 -9.80 -0.44 -25.19
CA ARG A 330 -9.56 -1.69 -24.48
C ARG A 330 -9.17 -1.40 -23.04
N LEU A 331 -9.61 -2.26 -22.12
CA LEU A 331 -9.24 -2.16 -20.70
C LEU A 331 -7.73 -2.25 -20.51
N ASN A 332 -7.18 -1.34 -19.72
CA ASN A 332 -5.80 -1.38 -19.29
C ASN A 332 -5.63 -2.45 -18.19
N PRO A 333 -4.65 -3.37 -18.34
CA PRO A 333 -4.38 -4.39 -17.33
C PRO A 333 -3.83 -3.76 -16.05
N GLY A 334 -4.27 -4.28 -14.91
CA GLY A 334 -3.69 -4.02 -13.59
C GLY A 334 -2.53 -4.97 -13.27
N GLY A 335 -2.55 -6.14 -13.88
CA GLY A 335 -1.49 -7.14 -13.80
C GLY A 335 -1.56 -8.15 -14.91
N THR A 336 -0.41 -8.75 -15.27
CA THR A 336 -0.28 -9.72 -16.35
C THR A 336 0.53 -10.94 -15.95
N VAL A 337 0.23 -12.10 -16.54
CA VAL A 337 1.09 -13.29 -16.49
C VAL A 337 1.90 -13.33 -17.80
N ALA A 338 3.21 -13.63 -17.68
CA ALA A 338 4.14 -13.67 -18.80
C ALA A 338 4.13 -12.40 -19.67
N GLY A 339 3.87 -11.23 -19.03
CA GLY A 339 3.81 -9.93 -19.72
C GLY A 339 2.68 -9.78 -20.76
N ARG A 340 1.71 -10.72 -20.83
CA ARG A 340 0.72 -10.79 -21.92
C ARG A 340 -0.71 -10.99 -21.48
N PHE A 341 -0.96 -11.88 -20.53
CA PHE A 341 -2.32 -12.31 -20.17
C PHE A 341 -2.79 -11.57 -18.92
N PRO A 342 -3.73 -10.63 -19.04
CA PRO A 342 -4.24 -9.92 -17.87
C PRO A 342 -4.91 -10.88 -16.88
N PHE A 343 -4.60 -10.76 -15.60
CA PHE A 343 -5.32 -11.40 -14.50
C PHE A 343 -6.15 -10.41 -13.68
N SER A 344 -5.93 -9.10 -13.87
CA SER A 344 -6.71 -8.01 -13.28
C SER A 344 -6.71 -6.80 -14.19
N TYR A 345 -7.68 -5.90 -14.02
CA TYR A 345 -7.80 -4.67 -14.77
C TYR A 345 -7.84 -3.45 -13.84
N LEU A 346 -7.26 -2.34 -14.28
CA LEU A 346 -7.19 -1.10 -13.50
C LEU A 346 -8.57 -0.59 -13.08
N LYS A 347 -9.55 -0.67 -13.98
CA LYS A 347 -10.92 -0.27 -13.69
C LYS A 347 -11.48 -1.00 -12.47
N GLU A 348 -11.34 -2.33 -12.45
CA GLU A 348 -11.84 -3.17 -11.37
C GLU A 348 -11.13 -2.87 -10.06
N MET A 349 -9.79 -2.76 -10.08
CA MET A 349 -8.99 -2.42 -8.92
C MET A 349 -9.40 -1.06 -8.34
N TYR A 350 -9.46 -0.02 -9.15
CA TYR A 350 -9.84 1.32 -8.69
C TYR A 350 -11.27 1.38 -8.18
N GLN A 351 -12.21 0.69 -8.82
CA GLN A 351 -13.62 0.70 -8.40
C GLN A 351 -13.84 0.00 -7.06
N VAL A 352 -13.25 -1.18 -6.83
CA VAL A 352 -13.36 -1.85 -5.53
C VAL A 352 -12.63 -1.07 -4.44
N GLU A 353 -11.44 -0.52 -4.73
CA GLU A 353 -10.70 0.30 -3.77
C GLU A 353 -11.42 1.62 -3.46
N ASN A 354 -12.24 2.14 -4.39
CA ASN A 354 -13.08 3.30 -4.12
C ASN A 354 -14.19 3.00 -3.09
N VAL A 355 -14.75 1.79 -3.08
CA VAL A 355 -15.69 1.36 -2.04
C VAL A 355 -14.98 1.24 -0.70
N ILE A 356 -13.81 0.61 -0.68
CA ILE A 356 -13.00 0.41 0.54
C ILE A 356 -12.44 1.75 1.04
N SER A 357 -12.10 2.66 0.14
CA SER A 357 -11.64 4.04 0.34
C SER A 357 -10.25 4.24 0.97
N ARG A 358 -9.62 3.23 1.56
CA ARG A 358 -8.29 3.35 2.16
C ARG A 358 -7.57 2.00 2.23
N GLY A 359 -6.27 2.04 2.39
CA GLY A 359 -5.46 0.88 2.79
C GLY A 359 -5.06 -0.06 1.65
N GLU A 360 -5.63 0.09 0.46
CA GLU A 360 -5.33 -0.73 -0.71
C GLU A 360 -4.31 -0.07 -1.65
N GLN A 361 -3.79 -0.83 -2.63
CA GLN A 361 -2.58 -0.45 -3.40
C GLN A 361 -2.74 0.86 -4.17
N GLN A 362 -3.84 1.04 -4.90
CA GLN A 362 -4.03 2.23 -5.72
C GLN A 362 -4.31 3.47 -4.86
N ARG A 363 -5.13 3.29 -3.82
CA ARG A 363 -5.39 4.33 -2.82
C ARG A 363 -4.13 4.68 -2.03
N SER A 364 -3.23 3.72 -1.81
CA SER A 364 -1.92 3.96 -1.20
C SER A 364 -1.04 4.86 -2.06
N PHE A 365 -1.01 4.69 -3.39
CA PHE A 365 -0.30 5.60 -4.28
C PHE A 365 -0.87 7.03 -4.20
N GLU A 366 -2.20 7.16 -4.22
CA GLU A 366 -2.84 8.46 -4.05
C GLU A 366 -2.49 9.09 -2.69
N ALA A 367 -2.46 8.30 -1.62
CA ALA A 367 -2.09 8.79 -0.29
C ALA A 367 -0.64 9.28 -0.21
N VAL A 368 0.28 8.68 -0.97
CA VAL A 368 1.68 9.12 -1.03
C VAL A 368 1.86 10.32 -1.96
N PHE A 369 1.26 10.29 -3.15
CA PHE A 369 1.62 11.20 -4.24
C PHE A 369 0.68 12.40 -4.39
N SER A 370 -0.59 12.29 -3.94
CA SER A 370 -1.56 13.37 -4.08
C SER A 370 -1.49 14.39 -2.95
N LYS A 371 -2.05 15.56 -3.21
CA LYS A 371 -2.42 16.49 -2.15
C LYS A 371 -3.61 15.97 -1.37
N LYS A 372 -3.80 16.54 -0.19
CA LYS A 372 -4.99 16.31 0.61
C LYS A 372 -6.16 17.12 0.05
N GLY A 373 -7.25 16.42 -0.28
CA GLY A 373 -8.48 17.05 -0.77
C GLY A 373 -9.26 17.79 0.33
N ASN A 374 -10.27 18.53 -0.09
CA ASN A 374 -11.14 19.31 0.81
C ASN A 374 -11.99 18.43 1.74
N ASP A 375 -12.21 17.18 1.36
CA ASP A 375 -12.89 16.15 2.16
C ASP A 375 -11.96 15.47 3.19
N GLY A 376 -10.68 15.83 3.19
CA GLY A 376 -9.66 15.25 4.06
C GLY A 376 -9.05 13.95 3.55
N LEU A 377 -9.48 13.43 2.39
CA LEU A 377 -8.94 12.27 1.72
C LEU A 377 -7.88 12.68 0.66
N PRO A 378 -7.03 11.77 0.18
CA PRO A 378 -6.15 12.04 -0.94
C PRO A 378 -6.94 12.37 -2.21
N GLU A 379 -6.51 13.41 -2.97
CA GLU A 379 -7.07 13.69 -4.28
C GLU A 379 -6.89 12.49 -5.22
N SER A 380 -7.96 12.08 -5.89
CA SER A 380 -7.91 10.95 -6.82
C SER A 380 -7.17 11.31 -8.11
N ILE A 381 -6.35 10.36 -8.61
CA ILE A 381 -5.64 10.49 -9.88
C ILE A 381 -6.59 10.44 -11.08
N CYS A 382 -7.74 9.83 -10.94
CA CYS A 382 -8.77 9.77 -11.98
C CYS A 382 -10.18 9.78 -11.38
N ASP A 383 -11.15 10.07 -12.22
CA ASP A 383 -12.55 9.83 -11.88
C ASP A 383 -12.81 8.33 -11.72
N PRO A 384 -13.32 7.85 -10.57
CA PRO A 384 -13.42 6.42 -10.27
C PRO A 384 -14.47 5.68 -11.10
N GLN A 385 -15.37 6.39 -11.80
CA GLN A 385 -16.39 5.79 -12.66
C GLN A 385 -15.93 5.70 -14.12
N THR A 386 -15.33 6.76 -14.61
CA THR A 386 -14.98 6.91 -16.03
C THR A 386 -13.50 6.61 -16.32
N GLY A 387 -12.62 6.72 -15.33
CA GLY A 387 -11.18 6.61 -15.48
C GLY A 387 -10.52 7.84 -16.09
N LEU A 388 -11.24 8.95 -16.29
CA LEU A 388 -10.66 10.21 -16.79
C LEU A 388 -9.58 10.70 -15.83
N ILE A 389 -8.36 10.87 -16.34
CA ILE A 389 -7.19 11.28 -15.55
C ILE A 389 -7.34 12.74 -15.13
N ASN A 390 -7.14 13.00 -13.85
CA ASN A 390 -7.10 14.34 -13.28
C ASN A 390 -5.70 14.95 -13.49
N GLN A 391 -5.56 15.76 -14.53
CA GLN A 391 -4.29 16.38 -14.88
C GLN A 391 -3.75 17.33 -13.79
N HIS A 392 -4.61 17.93 -12.97
CA HIS A 392 -4.18 18.71 -11.81
C HIS A 392 -3.49 17.84 -10.77
N THR A 393 -4.04 16.67 -10.48
CA THR A 393 -3.44 15.68 -9.56
C THR A 393 -2.12 15.14 -10.14
N VAL A 394 -2.05 14.87 -11.45
CA VAL A 394 -0.82 14.44 -12.13
C VAL A 394 0.31 15.47 -11.96
N GLU A 395 0.03 16.77 -12.06
CA GLU A 395 1.04 17.82 -11.82
C GLU A 395 1.63 17.74 -10.40
N ASN A 396 0.80 17.42 -9.40
CA ASN A 396 1.26 17.24 -8.03
C ASN A 396 2.11 15.97 -7.87
N TRP A 397 1.82 14.91 -8.64
CA TRP A 397 2.55 13.65 -8.62
C TRP A 397 3.96 13.75 -9.20
N LYS A 398 4.24 14.71 -10.09
CA LYS A 398 5.55 14.87 -10.76
C LYS A 398 6.74 14.88 -9.80
N LYS A 399 6.57 15.46 -8.62
CA LYS A 399 7.65 15.50 -7.61
C LYS A 399 8.03 14.12 -7.07
N TYR A 400 7.18 13.10 -7.25
CA TYR A 400 7.40 11.73 -6.84
C TYR A 400 7.85 10.81 -7.98
N ASP A 401 7.88 11.30 -9.22
CA ASP A 401 8.48 10.60 -10.36
C ASP A 401 10.01 10.62 -10.21
N ILE A 402 10.58 9.50 -9.76
CA ILE A 402 12.01 9.40 -9.44
C ILE A 402 12.87 9.59 -10.69
N SER A 403 12.44 9.07 -11.85
CA SER A 403 13.13 9.25 -13.13
C SER A 403 13.21 10.73 -13.53
N LEU A 404 12.08 11.42 -13.45
CA LEU A 404 11.99 12.86 -13.73
C LEU A 404 12.84 13.67 -12.76
N TYR A 405 12.71 13.37 -11.44
CA TYR A 405 13.49 14.06 -10.41
C TYR A 405 15.00 13.90 -10.59
N LEU A 406 15.48 12.70 -10.86
CA LEU A 406 16.90 12.43 -11.09
C LEU A 406 17.39 13.11 -12.38
N ARG A 407 16.64 13.01 -13.49
CA ARG A 407 17.00 13.66 -14.76
C ARG A 407 17.21 15.16 -14.57
N ASP A 408 16.26 15.81 -13.91
CA ASP A 408 16.25 17.26 -13.78
C ASP A 408 17.29 17.78 -12.75
N ASN A 409 17.71 16.95 -11.80
CA ASN A 409 18.63 17.33 -10.72
C ASN A 409 19.98 16.59 -10.75
N TRP A 410 20.26 15.78 -11.77
CA TRP A 410 21.46 14.90 -11.80
C TRP A 410 22.76 15.66 -11.66
N LYS A 411 22.87 16.83 -12.25
CA LYS A 411 24.07 17.68 -12.17
C LYS A 411 24.50 17.94 -10.72
N ASP A 412 23.55 18.17 -9.83
CA ASP A 412 23.80 18.47 -8.42
C ASP A 412 23.91 17.19 -7.56
N LEU A 413 23.14 16.16 -7.91
CA LEU A 413 23.05 14.92 -7.16
C LEU A 413 24.18 13.93 -7.49
N SER A 414 24.77 14.01 -8.69
CA SER A 414 25.75 13.04 -9.19
C SER A 414 26.95 12.83 -8.25
N LYS A 415 27.44 13.90 -7.64
CA LYS A 415 28.57 13.87 -6.68
C LYS A 415 28.31 12.99 -5.46
N ASP A 416 27.03 12.87 -5.07
CA ASP A 416 26.62 12.11 -3.89
C ASP A 416 25.97 10.74 -4.25
N LEU A 417 25.54 10.55 -5.52
CA LEU A 417 24.79 9.34 -5.94
C LEU A 417 25.55 8.41 -6.87
N ASN A 418 26.58 8.89 -7.60
CA ASN A 418 27.34 8.04 -8.53
C ASN A 418 27.86 6.78 -7.84
N GLY A 419 27.59 5.63 -8.47
CA GLY A 419 27.98 4.31 -8.00
C GLY A 419 27.17 3.76 -6.83
N LYS A 420 26.19 4.50 -6.27
CA LYS A 420 25.45 4.08 -5.08
C LYS A 420 24.16 3.33 -5.35
N ILE A 421 23.63 3.39 -6.56
CA ILE A 421 22.30 2.88 -6.88
C ILE A 421 22.38 1.68 -7.82
N ARG A 422 21.77 0.58 -7.41
CA ARG A 422 21.48 -0.58 -8.25
C ARG A 422 19.99 -0.81 -8.31
N ILE A 423 19.45 -0.99 -9.52
CA ILE A 423 18.07 -1.39 -9.78
C ILE A 423 18.09 -2.73 -10.52
N SER A 424 17.32 -3.68 -10.01
CA SER A 424 17.19 -5.03 -10.58
C SER A 424 15.74 -5.38 -10.78
N ILE A 425 15.39 -6.02 -11.93
CA ILE A 425 13.99 -6.31 -12.26
C ILE A 425 13.90 -7.55 -13.16
N GLY A 426 12.77 -8.26 -13.07
CA GLY A 426 12.40 -9.33 -13.99
C GLY A 426 11.93 -8.78 -15.35
N ASP A 427 12.29 -9.47 -16.43
CA ASP A 427 11.92 -9.05 -17.78
C ASP A 427 10.41 -9.19 -18.05
N GLU A 428 9.72 -10.06 -17.31
CA GLU A 428 8.29 -10.37 -17.44
C GLU A 428 7.51 -9.95 -16.17
N ASP A 429 7.91 -8.84 -15.53
CA ASP A 429 7.28 -8.34 -14.29
C ASP A 429 5.76 -8.25 -14.43
N ASN A 430 5.04 -8.85 -13.48
CA ASN A 430 3.57 -8.99 -13.52
C ASN A 430 2.84 -7.65 -13.52
N PHE A 431 3.42 -6.63 -12.89
CA PHE A 431 2.86 -5.29 -12.79
C PHE A 431 3.47 -4.32 -13.81
N MET A 432 4.17 -4.88 -14.82
CA MET A 432 4.76 -4.12 -15.92
C MET A 432 5.82 -3.09 -15.47
N LEU A 433 6.43 -3.30 -14.29
CA LEU A 433 7.42 -2.40 -13.69
C LEU A 433 8.75 -2.39 -14.47
N ASN A 434 8.98 -3.39 -15.31
CA ASN A 434 10.13 -3.43 -16.22
C ASN A 434 10.11 -2.29 -17.25
N TYR A 435 8.94 -1.77 -17.65
CA TYR A 435 8.85 -0.67 -18.60
C TYR A 435 9.30 0.67 -18.01
N PRO A 436 8.78 1.16 -16.86
CA PRO A 436 9.28 2.40 -16.26
C PRO A 436 10.76 2.32 -15.85
N VAL A 437 11.26 1.14 -15.42
CA VAL A 437 12.70 0.94 -15.15
C VAL A 437 13.53 1.09 -16.42
N ARG A 438 13.07 0.60 -17.58
CA ARG A 438 13.76 0.79 -18.86
C ARG A 438 13.78 2.25 -19.28
N LEU A 439 12.68 2.99 -19.12
CA LEU A 439 12.65 4.43 -19.39
C LEU A 439 13.61 5.19 -18.49
N MET A 440 13.62 4.91 -17.19
CA MET A 440 14.57 5.51 -16.26
C MET A 440 16.03 5.18 -16.63
N ASN A 441 16.33 3.96 -17.06
CA ASN A 441 17.68 3.59 -17.53
C ASN A 441 18.11 4.45 -18.74
N GLU A 442 17.21 4.70 -19.70
CA GLU A 442 17.53 5.56 -20.85
C GLU A 442 17.79 7.02 -20.41
N GLU A 443 16.98 7.57 -19.50
CA GLU A 443 17.22 8.92 -18.96
C GLU A 443 18.56 9.01 -18.22
N MET A 444 18.88 8.01 -17.41
CA MET A 444 20.14 8.00 -16.63
C MET A 444 21.36 7.81 -17.52
N LYS A 445 21.28 7.05 -18.60
CA LYS A 445 22.33 6.98 -19.63
C LYS A 445 22.55 8.34 -20.31
N ALA A 446 21.47 9.07 -20.64
CA ALA A 446 21.55 10.35 -21.31
C ALA A 446 22.31 11.40 -20.47
N VAL A 447 22.21 11.34 -19.14
CA VAL A 447 22.94 12.21 -18.20
C VAL A 447 24.24 11.60 -17.68
N GLN A 448 24.70 10.48 -18.26
CA GLN A 448 25.94 9.74 -17.92
C GLN A 448 26.01 9.36 -16.43
N ALA A 449 24.89 8.94 -15.85
CA ALA A 449 24.82 8.53 -14.47
C ALA A 449 25.53 7.16 -14.24
N ASP A 450 26.37 7.09 -13.22
CA ASP A 450 26.91 5.81 -12.74
C ASP A 450 25.87 5.12 -11.83
N MET A 451 24.88 4.51 -12.47
CA MET A 451 23.83 3.70 -11.86
C MET A 451 23.79 2.33 -12.54
N LEU A 452 23.58 1.27 -11.75
CA LEU A 452 23.57 -0.09 -12.25
C LEU A 452 22.14 -0.59 -12.46
N PHE A 453 21.78 -0.85 -13.71
CA PHE A 453 20.50 -1.48 -14.08
C PHE A 453 20.74 -2.94 -14.49
N LYS A 454 20.02 -3.87 -13.89
CA LYS A 454 20.12 -5.31 -14.16
C LYS A 454 18.75 -5.91 -14.45
N TYR A 455 18.67 -6.64 -15.55
CA TYR A 455 17.47 -7.32 -16.00
C TYR A 455 17.69 -8.83 -15.90
N TYR A 456 16.72 -9.54 -15.36
CA TYR A 456 16.81 -10.99 -15.12
C TYR A 456 15.61 -11.71 -15.73
N PRO A 457 15.76 -12.97 -16.15
CA PRO A 457 14.62 -13.80 -16.45
C PRO A 457 13.69 -13.93 -15.22
N GLY A 458 12.38 -13.91 -15.47
CA GLY A 458 11.36 -14.09 -14.44
C GLY A 458 10.43 -12.89 -14.29
N ASP A 459 9.43 -13.09 -13.45
CA ASP A 459 8.39 -12.13 -13.15
C ASP A 459 8.64 -11.42 -11.79
N HIS A 460 7.65 -10.69 -11.30
CA HIS A 460 7.71 -9.95 -10.04
C HIS A 460 8.05 -10.83 -8.82
N PHE A 461 7.56 -12.07 -8.81
CA PHE A 461 7.68 -12.99 -7.68
C PHE A 461 8.84 -13.97 -7.85
N THR A 462 9.15 -14.37 -9.08
CA THR A 462 10.14 -15.42 -9.38
C THR A 462 11.54 -14.90 -9.67
N VAL A 463 11.72 -13.60 -9.87
CA VAL A 463 13.02 -12.97 -10.20
C VAL A 463 14.08 -13.19 -9.12
N LYS A 464 13.73 -13.38 -7.86
CA LYS A 464 14.64 -13.50 -6.71
C LYS A 464 15.31 -14.89 -6.63
N THR A 465 15.98 -15.30 -7.67
CA THR A 465 16.80 -16.53 -7.68
C THR A 465 18.03 -16.40 -6.77
N THR A 466 18.67 -17.52 -6.46
CA THR A 466 19.94 -17.53 -5.68
C THR A 466 21.00 -16.65 -6.35
N ALA A 467 21.14 -16.71 -7.66
CA ALA A 467 22.09 -15.88 -8.41
C ALA A 467 21.76 -14.39 -8.31
N TYR A 468 20.48 -14.02 -8.44
CA TYR A 468 20.01 -12.67 -8.25
C TYR A 468 20.35 -12.11 -6.85
N LEU A 469 20.05 -12.89 -5.80
CA LEU A 469 20.31 -12.49 -4.41
C LEU A 469 21.80 -12.38 -4.11
N ALA A 470 22.63 -13.27 -4.66
CA ALA A 470 24.08 -13.22 -4.52
C ALA A 470 24.68 -11.97 -5.19
N ASP A 471 24.21 -11.64 -6.39
CA ASP A 471 24.64 -10.47 -7.16
C ASP A 471 24.22 -9.14 -6.49
N LEU A 472 22.98 -9.09 -5.95
CA LEU A 472 22.50 -7.95 -5.16
C LEU A 472 23.31 -7.76 -3.88
N SER A 473 23.54 -8.85 -3.15
CA SER A 473 24.28 -8.84 -1.89
C SER A 473 25.77 -8.47 -2.12
N GLY A 474 26.37 -8.98 -3.21
CA GLY A 474 27.73 -8.63 -3.63
C GLY A 474 27.91 -7.15 -3.93
N PHE A 475 26.94 -6.52 -4.61
CA PHE A 475 26.95 -5.08 -4.85
C PHE A 475 26.96 -4.29 -3.53
N LEU A 476 26.09 -4.61 -2.60
CA LEU A 476 26.02 -3.92 -1.31
C LEU A 476 27.33 -4.09 -0.51
N GLU A 477 27.91 -5.30 -0.51
CA GLU A 477 29.18 -5.57 0.16
C GLU A 477 30.33 -4.77 -0.45
N GLU A 478 30.40 -4.70 -1.77
CA GLU A 478 31.42 -3.91 -2.47
C GLU A 478 31.34 -2.44 -2.11
N ARG A 479 30.13 -1.85 -2.13
CA ARG A 479 29.93 -0.43 -1.76
C ARG A 479 30.30 -0.18 -0.30
N TYR A 480 29.97 -1.09 0.60
CA TYR A 480 30.37 -1.00 2.00
C TYR A 480 31.91 -1.04 2.15
N LYS A 481 32.61 -1.96 1.46
CA LYS A 481 34.07 -2.04 1.50
C LYS A 481 34.70 -0.75 0.98
N GLN A 482 34.20 -0.16 -0.09
CA GLN A 482 34.66 1.13 -0.62
C GLN A 482 34.47 2.27 0.40
N TRP A 483 33.31 2.33 1.06
CA TRP A 483 33.04 3.31 2.11
C TRP A 483 34.02 3.17 3.28
N LEU A 484 34.35 1.95 3.71
CA LEU A 484 35.37 1.71 4.75
C LEU A 484 36.74 2.25 4.38
N LEU A 485 37.17 2.10 3.11
CA LEU A 485 38.43 2.63 2.63
C LEU A 485 38.46 4.17 2.63
N GLN A 486 37.32 4.80 2.29
CA GLN A 486 37.23 6.26 2.30
C GLN A 486 37.24 6.83 3.73
N LYS A 487 36.62 6.14 4.69
CA LYS A 487 36.60 6.56 6.11
C LYS A 487 37.96 6.46 6.81
N LYS A 488 38.90 5.68 6.27
CA LYS A 488 40.25 5.53 6.82
C LYS A 488 41.23 6.60 6.30
N LYS A 489 40.85 7.35 5.26
CA LYS A 489 41.60 8.51 4.74
C LYS A 489 41.13 9.79 5.42
#